data_3a6878d4f320cf2a464181b56b3c237e
#
_entry.id   3a6878d4f320cf2a464181b56b3c237e
#
_cell.length_a   1.000
_cell.length_b   1.000
_cell.length_c   1.000
_cell.angle_alpha   90.00
_cell.angle_beta   90.00
_cell.angle_gamma   90.00
#
_symmetry.space_group_name_H-M   'P 1'
#
loop_
_entity.id
_entity.type
_entity.pdbx_description
1 polymer ?
#
loop_
_entity_poly.entity_id
_entity_poly.type
_entity_poly.pdbx_seq_one_letter_code
_entity_poly.pdbx_strand_id
1 'polypeptide(L)'
;MRKHILPVVVLLVGLLMARQLYPYVSGNDPKVVDGYEVNLVTSNLGGPTCLVWANDSHLLVCDRDRGGVMEVEIETDERRMLLTGLDRPHGLLIHDGRAIVSEAGTLTSYAIEEDGLYSSPVVLVEGIPVGNHQTNSIEVMPNGTLLWHSGSTCNVCDEADERNAALLWVNATTGEHGVLASGVRNSFDGVWVEGHGYFFTDNGRDWDGDHPPEELNFLQPGERYGWPDDAPETPVPEGTQPPVGTWTPHTSVNGIDVRPVHSSLPGLAPTEGFTLYATVYGSWNTVVPQGHEILRIDVREGGSGVPYTTDITRFAWDAGTPLPLVFHPDGTLYYATFGNGGSLYAIEPEKEAQ
;
A
#
# COMPACT_ATOMS: atom_id res chain seq x y z
N MET A 1 -43.39 -9.75 -24.29
CA MET A 1 -42.35 -8.85 -23.71
C MET A 1 -41.47 -9.54 -22.66
N ARG A 2 -41.95 -10.35 -21.71
CA ARG A 2 -41.10 -10.98 -20.67
C ARG A 2 -40.03 -11.96 -21.16
N LYS A 3 -40.22 -12.63 -22.31
CA LYS A 3 -39.26 -13.65 -22.82
C LYS A 3 -37.95 -13.13 -23.36
N HIS A 4 -37.83 -11.83 -23.63
CA HIS A 4 -36.60 -11.22 -24.17
C HIS A 4 -35.83 -10.39 -23.14
N ILE A 5 -36.39 -10.16 -21.96
CA ILE A 5 -35.74 -9.37 -20.90
C ILE A 5 -34.58 -10.17 -20.26
N LEU A 6 -34.81 -11.44 -19.96
CA LEU A 6 -33.80 -12.28 -19.28
C LEU A 6 -32.49 -12.40 -20.07
N PRO A 7 -32.48 -12.71 -21.38
CA PRO A 7 -31.22 -12.80 -22.14
C PRO A 7 -30.50 -11.43 -22.27
N VAL A 8 -31.23 -10.32 -22.34
CA VAL A 8 -30.62 -8.99 -22.35
C VAL A 8 -29.98 -8.66 -21.01
N VAL A 9 -30.64 -8.98 -19.90
CA VAL A 9 -30.06 -8.79 -18.56
C VAL A 9 -28.82 -9.64 -18.36
N VAL A 10 -28.85 -10.93 -18.77
CA VAL A 10 -27.69 -11.82 -18.68
C VAL A 10 -26.53 -11.31 -19.53
N LEU A 11 -26.80 -10.81 -20.74
CA LEU A 11 -25.77 -10.22 -21.60
C LEU A 11 -25.15 -8.96 -20.96
N LEU A 12 -25.96 -8.06 -20.41
CA LEU A 12 -25.48 -6.86 -19.74
C LEU A 12 -24.64 -7.17 -18.51
N VAL A 13 -25.08 -8.11 -17.68
CA VAL A 13 -24.30 -8.57 -16.51
C VAL A 13 -23.00 -9.22 -16.95
N GLY A 14 -23.02 -10.04 -18.00
CA GLY A 14 -21.80 -10.64 -18.58
C GLY A 14 -20.82 -9.62 -19.10
N LEU A 15 -21.30 -8.56 -19.77
CA LEU A 15 -20.45 -7.45 -20.25
C LEU A 15 -19.86 -6.62 -19.10
N LEU A 16 -20.64 -6.36 -18.05
CA LEU A 16 -20.16 -5.67 -16.86
C LEU A 16 -19.09 -6.49 -16.14
N MET A 17 -19.32 -7.80 -15.95
CA MET A 17 -18.32 -8.70 -15.37
C MET A 17 -17.04 -8.78 -16.22
N ALA A 18 -17.17 -8.92 -17.54
CA ALA A 18 -16.02 -8.93 -18.44
C ALA A 18 -15.20 -7.63 -18.35
N ARG A 19 -15.88 -6.50 -18.23
CA ARG A 19 -15.24 -5.19 -18.05
C ARG A 19 -14.51 -5.07 -16.72
N GLN A 20 -15.09 -5.57 -15.62
CA GLN A 20 -14.46 -5.60 -14.31
C GLN A 20 -13.25 -6.54 -14.25
N LEU A 21 -13.29 -7.63 -15.01
CA LEU A 21 -12.17 -8.59 -15.09
C LEU A 21 -11.08 -8.17 -16.07
N TYR A 22 -11.36 -7.18 -16.93
CA TYR A 22 -10.42 -6.75 -17.98
C TYR A 22 -9.02 -6.37 -17.43
N PRO A 23 -8.88 -5.59 -16.35
CA PRO A 23 -7.57 -5.26 -15.77
C PRO A 23 -6.77 -6.47 -15.28
N TYR A 24 -7.46 -7.57 -14.95
CA TYR A 24 -6.82 -8.81 -14.46
C TYR A 24 -6.43 -9.79 -15.58
N VAL A 25 -7.06 -9.70 -16.75
CA VAL A 25 -6.86 -10.67 -17.85
C VAL A 25 -6.22 -10.08 -19.09
N SER A 26 -6.27 -8.77 -19.30
CA SER A 26 -5.51 -8.09 -20.33
C SER A 26 -4.06 -7.99 -19.88
N GLY A 27 -3.13 -8.39 -20.73
CA GLY A 27 -1.75 -7.98 -20.56
C GLY A 27 -1.76 -6.45 -20.54
N ASN A 28 -1.52 -5.87 -19.35
CA ASN A 28 -1.57 -4.44 -19.21
C ASN A 28 -0.43 -3.82 -20.00
N ASP A 29 -0.77 -2.81 -20.75
CA ASP A 29 0.18 -1.89 -21.37
C ASP A 29 0.10 -0.59 -20.55
N PRO A 30 0.79 -0.52 -19.41
CA PRO A 30 0.69 0.61 -18.52
C PRO A 30 1.20 1.87 -19.20
N LYS A 31 0.53 2.98 -18.97
CA LYS A 31 0.83 4.29 -19.54
C LYS A 31 1.25 5.25 -18.44
N VAL A 32 2.08 6.19 -18.79
CA VAL A 32 2.59 7.23 -17.89
C VAL A 32 2.54 8.58 -18.60
N VAL A 33 2.67 9.66 -17.87
CA VAL A 33 2.74 11.02 -18.43
C VAL A 33 3.94 11.17 -19.38
N ASP A 34 3.84 12.10 -20.34
CA ASP A 34 4.86 12.35 -21.36
C ASP A 34 6.25 12.59 -20.75
N GLY A 35 7.29 12.05 -21.37
CA GLY A 35 8.69 12.13 -20.95
C GLY A 35 9.13 11.00 -20.03
N TYR A 36 8.26 10.05 -19.75
CA TYR A 36 8.55 8.86 -18.94
C TYR A 36 8.08 7.59 -19.63
N GLU A 37 8.67 6.46 -19.26
CA GLU A 37 8.31 5.13 -19.74
C GLU A 37 8.10 4.16 -18.59
N VAL A 38 7.22 3.17 -18.79
CA VAL A 38 6.98 2.08 -17.85
C VAL A 38 7.54 0.81 -18.48
N ASN A 39 8.51 0.20 -17.81
CA ASN A 39 9.20 -0.99 -18.28
C ASN A 39 8.84 -2.19 -17.42
N LEU A 40 8.46 -3.31 -18.05
CA LEU A 40 8.33 -4.59 -17.35
C LEU A 40 9.75 -5.08 -17.00
N VAL A 41 10.00 -5.24 -15.69
CA VAL A 41 11.27 -5.74 -15.16
C VAL A 41 11.24 -7.26 -15.09
N THR A 42 10.24 -7.80 -14.41
CA THR A 42 10.06 -9.25 -14.28
C THR A 42 8.60 -9.60 -13.97
N SER A 43 8.24 -10.89 -14.07
CA SER A 43 6.90 -11.40 -13.79
C SER A 43 6.97 -12.70 -12.97
N ASN A 44 5.83 -13.25 -12.57
CA ASN A 44 5.70 -14.44 -11.72
C ASN A 44 6.27 -14.23 -10.30
N LEU A 45 6.04 -13.06 -9.71
CA LEU A 45 6.36 -12.77 -8.31
C LEU A 45 5.41 -13.43 -7.30
N GLY A 46 4.34 -14.09 -7.77
CA GLY A 46 3.28 -14.63 -6.94
C GLY A 46 2.24 -13.56 -6.60
N GLY A 47 1.96 -13.39 -5.32
CA GLY A 47 1.09 -12.32 -4.81
C GLY A 47 1.90 -11.26 -4.07
N PRO A 48 2.60 -10.35 -4.77
CA PRO A 48 3.47 -9.37 -4.11
C PRO A 48 2.65 -8.36 -3.28
N THR A 49 2.99 -8.23 -2.01
CA THR A 49 2.33 -7.34 -1.05
C THR A 49 3.28 -6.34 -0.41
N CYS A 50 4.58 -6.57 -0.43
CA CYS A 50 5.61 -5.61 -0.05
C CYS A 50 6.80 -5.68 -1.01
N LEU A 51 7.52 -4.57 -1.12
CA LEU A 51 8.79 -4.44 -1.83
C LEU A 51 9.79 -3.75 -0.91
N VAL A 52 10.97 -4.32 -0.70
CA VAL A 52 12.03 -3.73 0.13
C VAL A 52 13.38 -3.98 -0.55
N TRP A 53 14.15 -2.93 -0.78
CA TRP A 53 15.50 -3.07 -1.31
C TRP A 53 16.45 -3.61 -0.24
N ALA A 54 17.05 -4.78 -0.49
CA ALA A 54 18.13 -5.30 0.34
C ALA A 54 19.46 -4.60 0.05
N ASN A 55 19.67 -4.22 -1.20
CA ASN A 55 20.79 -3.44 -1.73
C ASN A 55 20.43 -2.93 -3.14
N ASP A 56 21.39 -2.33 -3.86
CA ASP A 56 21.18 -1.72 -5.17
C ASP A 56 20.72 -2.70 -6.28
N SER A 57 20.85 -4.02 -6.11
CA SER A 57 20.49 -5.01 -7.15
C SER A 57 19.47 -6.06 -6.68
N HIS A 58 19.23 -6.19 -5.38
CA HIS A 58 18.39 -7.23 -4.80
C HIS A 58 17.13 -6.63 -4.15
N LEU A 59 15.99 -7.03 -4.69
CA LEU A 59 14.66 -6.67 -4.18
C LEU A 59 14.08 -7.82 -3.36
N LEU A 60 13.61 -7.54 -2.15
CA LEU A 60 12.85 -8.46 -1.32
C LEU A 60 11.36 -8.25 -1.58
N VAL A 61 10.64 -9.34 -1.74
CA VAL A 61 9.21 -9.37 -2.08
C VAL A 61 8.48 -10.23 -1.06
N CYS A 62 7.48 -9.69 -0.38
CA CYS A 62 6.50 -10.51 0.33
C CYS A 62 5.61 -11.20 -0.69
N ASP A 63 5.71 -12.51 -0.80
CA ASP A 63 4.86 -13.32 -1.67
C ASP A 63 3.72 -13.93 -0.85
N ARG A 64 2.57 -13.30 -0.88
CA ARG A 64 1.38 -13.72 -0.15
C ARG A 64 0.87 -15.09 -0.61
N ASP A 65 0.93 -15.37 -1.91
CA ASP A 65 0.37 -16.58 -2.50
C ASP A 65 1.22 -17.81 -2.15
N ARG A 66 2.56 -17.66 -2.08
CA ARG A 66 3.47 -18.73 -1.66
C ARG A 66 3.72 -18.76 -0.15
N GLY A 67 3.26 -17.72 0.56
CA GLY A 67 3.46 -17.60 2.01
C GLY A 67 4.94 -17.48 2.39
N GLY A 68 5.64 -16.47 1.84
CA GLY A 68 7.06 -16.33 2.11
C GLY A 68 7.63 -14.96 1.73
N VAL A 69 8.94 -14.85 1.92
CA VAL A 69 9.77 -13.73 1.45
C VAL A 69 10.72 -14.24 0.39
N MET A 70 10.67 -13.63 -0.77
CA MET A 70 11.50 -13.93 -1.93
C MET A 70 12.49 -12.80 -2.19
N GLU A 71 13.72 -13.13 -2.48
CA GLU A 71 14.74 -12.23 -3.03
C GLU A 71 14.77 -12.38 -4.55
N VAL A 72 14.84 -11.24 -5.24
CA VAL A 72 14.95 -11.17 -6.70
C VAL A 72 16.14 -10.30 -7.05
N GLU A 73 17.11 -10.82 -7.78
CA GLU A 73 18.16 -10.03 -8.41
C GLU A 73 17.62 -9.42 -9.72
N ILE A 74 17.57 -8.10 -9.77
CA ILE A 74 16.83 -7.38 -10.82
C ILE A 74 17.45 -7.54 -12.22
N GLU A 75 18.78 -7.59 -12.31
CA GLU A 75 19.47 -7.67 -13.59
C GLU A 75 19.43 -9.07 -14.22
N THR A 76 19.49 -10.13 -13.39
CA THR A 76 19.60 -11.53 -13.86
C THR A 76 18.29 -12.29 -13.77
N ASP A 77 17.30 -11.75 -13.03
CA ASP A 77 16.06 -12.43 -12.64
C ASP A 77 16.30 -13.71 -11.81
N GLU A 78 17.46 -13.84 -11.17
CA GLU A 78 17.69 -14.91 -10.21
C GLU A 78 16.84 -14.71 -8.96
N ARG A 79 16.25 -15.81 -8.47
CA ARG A 79 15.28 -15.77 -7.37
C ARG A 79 15.59 -16.79 -6.32
N ARG A 80 15.40 -16.39 -5.07
CA ARG A 80 15.57 -17.27 -3.93
C ARG A 80 14.53 -17.00 -2.86
N MET A 81 13.89 -18.06 -2.34
CA MET A 81 13.05 -17.93 -1.16
C MET A 81 13.93 -17.84 0.09
N LEU A 82 13.82 -16.74 0.83
CA LEU A 82 14.55 -16.52 2.08
C LEU A 82 13.79 -17.05 3.29
N LEU A 83 12.46 -17.05 3.22
CA LEU A 83 11.55 -17.52 4.25
C LEU A 83 10.31 -18.12 3.62
N THR A 84 9.76 -19.18 4.21
CA THR A 84 8.52 -19.84 3.79
C THR A 84 7.66 -20.23 4.99
N GLY A 85 6.39 -20.55 4.74
CA GLY A 85 5.47 -21.02 5.77
C GLY A 85 4.75 -19.88 6.51
N LEU A 86 4.71 -18.69 5.94
CA LEU A 86 4.02 -17.52 6.48
C LEU A 86 2.52 -17.53 6.10
N ASP A 87 1.67 -17.02 6.99
CA ASP A 87 0.26 -16.79 6.69
C ASP A 87 0.05 -15.38 6.10
N ARG A 88 -0.04 -15.31 4.77
CA ARG A 88 -0.35 -14.05 4.07
C ARG A 88 0.55 -12.89 4.49
N PRO A 89 1.87 -12.95 4.27
CA PRO A 89 2.77 -11.86 4.62
C PRO A 89 2.40 -10.58 3.87
N HIS A 90 2.45 -9.43 4.55
CA HIS A 90 2.08 -8.12 4.00
C HIS A 90 3.10 -7.01 4.25
N GLY A 91 4.01 -7.17 5.20
CA GLY A 91 5.03 -6.19 5.52
C GLY A 91 6.35 -6.84 5.83
N LEU A 92 7.43 -6.20 5.43
CA LEU A 92 8.80 -6.60 5.70
C LEU A 92 9.65 -5.38 6.02
N LEU A 93 10.43 -5.48 7.07
CA LEU A 93 11.40 -4.47 7.46
C LEU A 93 12.72 -5.15 7.83
N ILE A 94 13.84 -4.64 7.32
CA ILE A 94 15.17 -5.02 7.79
C ILE A 94 15.62 -3.98 8.81
N HIS A 95 15.75 -4.41 10.07
CA HIS A 95 16.08 -3.53 11.18
C HIS A 95 17.03 -4.23 12.16
N ASP A 96 18.11 -3.55 12.55
CA ASP A 96 19.13 -4.06 13.48
C ASP A 96 19.67 -5.47 13.13
N GLY A 97 19.86 -5.74 11.83
CA GLY A 97 20.37 -7.03 11.33
C GLY A 97 19.35 -8.17 11.43
N ARG A 98 18.09 -7.87 11.59
CA ARG A 98 16.98 -8.83 11.62
C ARG A 98 15.95 -8.48 10.55
N ALA A 99 15.27 -9.52 10.05
CA ALA A 99 14.10 -9.37 9.23
C ALA A 99 12.84 -9.41 10.12
N ILE A 100 12.01 -8.38 10.05
CA ILE A 100 10.75 -8.32 10.78
C ILE A 100 9.63 -8.44 9.76
N VAL A 101 8.76 -9.44 9.94
CA VAL A 101 7.70 -9.76 8.98
C VAL A 101 6.34 -9.62 9.64
N SER A 102 5.47 -8.87 8.97
CA SER A 102 4.04 -8.80 9.27
C SER A 102 3.31 -9.86 8.46
N GLU A 103 2.61 -10.72 9.14
CA GLU A 103 1.67 -11.68 8.56
C GLU A 103 0.32 -11.59 9.26
N ALA A 104 -0.67 -12.35 8.80
CA ALA A 104 -2.03 -12.21 9.30
C ALA A 104 -2.13 -12.30 10.84
N GLY A 105 -2.28 -11.16 11.51
CA GLY A 105 -2.43 -11.05 12.96
C GLY A 105 -1.17 -11.30 13.79
N THR A 106 0.00 -11.41 13.14
CA THR A 106 1.27 -11.75 13.82
C THR A 106 2.42 -10.91 13.29
N LEU A 107 3.30 -10.48 14.17
CA LEU A 107 4.56 -9.82 13.87
C LEU A 107 5.71 -10.65 14.41
N THR A 108 6.61 -11.10 13.52
CA THR A 108 7.71 -11.99 13.87
C THR A 108 9.05 -11.43 13.39
N SER A 109 10.05 -11.49 14.26
CA SER A 109 11.43 -11.11 13.97
C SER A 109 12.28 -12.36 13.72
N TYR A 110 13.08 -12.36 12.65
CA TYR A 110 13.94 -13.47 12.23
C TYR A 110 15.40 -13.05 12.24
N ALA A 111 16.30 -13.96 12.58
CA ALA A 111 17.73 -13.78 12.32
C ALA A 111 18.00 -13.89 10.82
N ILE A 112 18.90 -13.05 10.31
CA ILE A 112 19.43 -13.16 8.94
C ILE A 112 20.74 -13.93 9.04
N GLU A 113 20.79 -15.13 8.45
CA GLU A 113 21.96 -16.01 8.46
C GLU A 113 23.04 -15.52 7.48
N GLU A 114 24.25 -16.05 7.57
CA GLU A 114 25.37 -15.69 6.68
C GLU A 114 25.07 -15.94 5.19
N ASP A 115 24.25 -16.94 4.90
CA ASP A 115 23.77 -17.24 3.54
C ASP A 115 22.55 -16.41 3.12
N GLY A 116 22.08 -15.50 3.97
CA GLY A 116 20.94 -14.61 3.75
C GLY A 116 19.58 -15.22 4.05
N LEU A 117 19.48 -16.50 4.41
CA LEU A 117 18.22 -17.12 4.81
C LEU A 117 17.72 -16.56 6.16
N TYR A 118 16.41 -16.54 6.33
CA TYR A 118 15.79 -16.08 7.58
C TYR A 118 15.46 -17.28 8.47
N SER A 119 15.90 -17.21 9.71
CA SER A 119 15.76 -18.28 10.69
C SER A 119 15.48 -17.76 12.10
N SER A 120 15.44 -18.67 13.07
CA SER A 120 15.35 -18.36 14.51
C SER A 120 14.24 -17.33 14.82
N PRO A 121 12.96 -17.66 14.54
CA PRO A 121 11.84 -16.75 14.74
C PRO A 121 11.67 -16.36 16.20
N VAL A 122 11.38 -15.09 16.42
CA VAL A 122 10.96 -14.53 17.71
C VAL A 122 9.64 -13.79 17.45
N VAL A 123 8.55 -14.33 17.94
CA VAL A 123 7.24 -13.69 17.85
C VAL A 123 7.24 -12.44 18.74
N LEU A 124 7.04 -11.28 18.15
CA LEU A 124 6.94 -9.99 18.85
C LEU A 124 5.51 -9.72 19.31
N VAL A 125 4.55 -9.90 18.40
CA VAL A 125 3.11 -9.73 18.68
C VAL A 125 2.35 -10.83 17.98
N GLU A 126 1.32 -11.38 18.64
CA GLU A 126 0.44 -12.38 18.07
C GLU A 126 -1.02 -12.21 18.49
N GLY A 127 -1.91 -12.91 17.80
CA GLY A 127 -3.31 -13.02 18.18
C GLY A 127 -4.12 -11.74 17.93
N ILE A 128 -3.70 -10.89 16.99
CA ILE A 128 -4.59 -9.83 16.50
C ILE A 128 -5.65 -10.48 15.61
N PRO A 129 -6.95 -10.27 15.88
CA PRO A 129 -8.02 -10.82 15.06
C PRO A 129 -7.90 -10.39 13.60
N VAL A 130 -8.16 -11.30 12.68
CA VAL A 130 -8.19 -11.04 11.23
C VAL A 130 -9.59 -11.27 10.70
N GLY A 131 -10.04 -10.38 9.83
CA GLY A 131 -11.37 -10.43 9.25
C GLY A 131 -11.35 -10.05 7.77
N ASN A 132 -12.06 -8.99 7.41
CA ASN A 132 -12.03 -8.46 6.05
C ASN A 132 -10.63 -7.95 5.69
N HIS A 133 -9.96 -7.34 6.65
CA HIS A 133 -8.60 -6.87 6.53
C HIS A 133 -7.69 -7.57 7.54
N GLN A 134 -6.40 -7.39 7.40
CA GLN A 134 -5.38 -8.00 8.25
C GLN A 134 -4.34 -6.96 8.66
N THR A 135 -3.28 -7.41 9.32
CA THR A 135 -2.09 -6.61 9.60
C THR A 135 -1.26 -6.44 8.32
N ASN A 136 -0.74 -5.23 8.11
CA ASN A 136 -0.14 -4.79 6.85
C ASN A 136 1.31 -4.32 7.05
N SER A 137 1.65 -3.14 6.51
CA SER A 137 3.01 -2.61 6.49
C SER A 137 3.61 -2.36 7.86
N ILE A 138 4.93 -2.33 7.90
CA ILE A 138 5.74 -2.01 9.08
C ILE A 138 6.75 -0.93 8.69
N GLU A 139 6.93 0.05 9.55
CA GLU A 139 7.93 1.09 9.41
C GLU A 139 8.69 1.27 10.73
N VAL A 140 9.91 1.84 10.68
CA VAL A 140 10.65 2.20 11.88
C VAL A 140 10.50 3.67 12.18
N MET A 141 10.05 4.01 13.39
CA MET A 141 9.98 5.39 13.86
C MET A 141 11.37 5.92 14.24
N PRO A 142 11.59 7.25 14.22
CA PRO A 142 12.90 7.85 14.55
C PRO A 142 13.44 7.49 15.93
N ASN A 143 12.59 7.06 16.86
CA ASN A 143 12.99 6.60 18.19
C ASN A 143 13.38 5.10 18.23
N GLY A 144 13.38 4.41 17.08
CA GLY A 144 13.68 2.98 16.96
C GLY A 144 12.52 2.05 17.29
N THR A 145 11.34 2.59 17.64
CA THR A 145 10.13 1.79 17.82
C THR A 145 9.52 1.47 16.47
N LEU A 146 8.92 0.30 16.30
CA LEU A 146 8.21 -0.05 15.07
C LEU A 146 6.82 0.60 15.07
N LEU A 147 6.38 1.01 13.90
CA LEU A 147 5.01 1.35 13.59
C LEU A 147 4.42 0.23 12.74
N TRP A 148 3.29 -0.33 13.15
CA TRP A 148 2.67 -1.48 12.51
C TRP A 148 1.20 -1.22 12.22
N HIS A 149 0.78 -1.46 10.98
CA HIS A 149 -0.58 -1.24 10.53
C HIS A 149 -1.46 -2.44 10.83
N SER A 150 -2.64 -2.21 11.40
CA SER A 150 -3.62 -3.24 11.71
C SER A 150 -5.00 -2.87 11.19
N GLY A 151 -5.47 -3.62 10.20
CA GLY A 151 -6.76 -3.37 9.57
C GLY A 151 -7.96 -3.83 10.41
N SER A 152 -9.15 -3.37 10.02
CA SER A 152 -10.42 -3.72 10.66
C SER A 152 -10.84 -5.16 10.35
N THR A 153 -11.59 -5.77 11.25
CA THR A 153 -12.13 -7.13 11.04
C THR A 153 -13.35 -7.15 10.13
N CYS A 154 -13.97 -6.02 9.89
CA CYS A 154 -15.22 -5.89 9.11
C CYS A 154 -15.21 -4.64 8.22
N ASN A 155 -16.23 -4.48 7.39
CA ASN A 155 -16.43 -3.25 6.61
C ASN A 155 -16.77 -2.05 7.51
N VAL A 156 -17.78 -2.22 8.39
CA VAL A 156 -18.21 -1.21 9.37
C VAL A 156 -18.70 -1.94 10.62
N CYS A 157 -17.99 -1.83 11.72
CA CYS A 157 -18.40 -2.37 13.03
C CYS A 157 -17.56 -1.74 14.15
N ASP A 158 -18.00 -1.95 15.38
CA ASP A 158 -17.17 -1.77 16.55
C ASP A 158 -16.21 -2.95 16.68
N GLU A 159 -14.90 -2.68 16.76
CA GLU A 159 -13.91 -3.74 16.95
C GLU A 159 -13.94 -4.29 18.36
N ALA A 160 -13.79 -5.61 18.49
CA ALA A 160 -13.72 -6.27 19.80
C ALA A 160 -12.31 -6.22 20.42
N ASP A 161 -11.29 -6.01 19.61
CA ASP A 161 -9.90 -5.85 20.02
C ASP A 161 -9.42 -4.46 19.56
N GLU A 162 -8.99 -3.64 20.51
CA GLU A 162 -8.54 -2.27 20.24
C GLU A 162 -7.32 -2.18 19.33
N ARG A 163 -6.62 -3.29 19.12
CA ARG A 163 -5.50 -3.38 18.20
C ARG A 163 -5.94 -3.47 16.73
N ASN A 164 -7.22 -3.73 16.44
CA ASN A 164 -7.76 -3.65 15.09
C ASN A 164 -8.14 -2.23 14.71
N ALA A 165 -8.19 -1.95 13.42
CA ALA A 165 -8.47 -0.62 12.86
C ALA A 165 -7.58 0.47 13.48
N ALA A 166 -6.27 0.18 13.57
CA ALA A 166 -5.30 0.98 14.32
C ALA A 166 -3.91 0.98 13.69
N LEU A 167 -3.14 2.00 14.01
CA LEU A 167 -1.68 1.98 13.91
C LEU A 167 -1.12 1.64 15.30
N LEU A 168 -0.22 0.67 15.35
CA LEU A 168 0.37 0.16 16.59
C LEU A 168 1.84 0.60 16.70
N TRP A 169 2.28 0.92 17.90
CA TRP A 169 3.70 0.96 18.19
C TRP A 169 4.14 -0.39 18.76
N VAL A 170 5.33 -0.86 18.39
CA VAL A 170 5.89 -2.12 18.88
C VAL A 170 7.37 -1.95 19.20
N ASN A 171 7.79 -2.39 20.38
CA ASN A 171 9.21 -2.49 20.71
C ASN A 171 9.81 -3.73 20.02
N ALA A 172 10.76 -3.51 19.12
CA ALA A 172 11.37 -4.57 18.30
C ALA A 172 12.14 -5.63 19.11
N THR A 173 12.50 -5.34 20.37
CA THR A 173 13.26 -6.24 21.23
C THR A 173 12.37 -7.03 22.18
N THR A 174 11.39 -6.35 22.80
CA THR A 174 10.57 -6.93 23.88
C THR A 174 9.20 -7.42 23.40
N GLY A 175 8.70 -6.94 22.23
CA GLY A 175 7.36 -7.19 21.77
C GLY A 175 6.30 -6.37 22.57
N GLU A 176 6.70 -5.49 23.47
CA GLU A 176 5.77 -4.56 24.12
C GLU A 176 5.14 -3.67 23.06
N HIS A 177 3.82 -3.52 23.09
CA HIS A 177 3.10 -2.80 22.05
C HIS A 177 1.84 -2.12 22.59
N GLY A 178 1.28 -1.22 21.80
CA GLY A 178 0.02 -0.55 22.10
C GLY A 178 -0.49 0.25 20.92
N VAL A 179 -1.69 0.81 21.07
CA VAL A 179 -2.33 1.63 20.06
C VAL A 179 -1.65 2.99 19.99
N LEU A 180 -1.19 3.38 18.79
CA LEU A 180 -0.60 4.69 18.50
C LEU A 180 -1.64 5.65 17.93
N ALA A 181 -2.55 5.14 17.10
CA ALA A 181 -3.68 5.85 16.50
C ALA A 181 -4.80 4.85 16.20
N SER A 182 -6.05 5.28 16.21
CA SER A 182 -7.22 4.41 16.01
C SER A 182 -8.20 4.98 14.99
N GLY A 183 -9.21 4.19 14.63
CA GLY A 183 -10.20 4.59 13.63
C GLY A 183 -9.63 4.63 12.21
N VAL A 184 -8.68 3.76 11.92
CA VAL A 184 -8.03 3.56 10.63
C VAL A 184 -8.52 2.23 10.06
N ARG A 185 -9.40 2.27 9.03
CA ARG A 185 -10.11 1.08 8.57
C ARG A 185 -9.22 0.01 7.96
N ASN A 186 -8.46 0.38 6.95
CA ASN A 186 -7.56 -0.52 6.22
C ASN A 186 -6.41 0.26 5.62
N SER A 187 -5.53 0.74 6.49
CA SER A 187 -4.27 1.30 6.04
C SER A 187 -3.36 0.19 5.56
N PHE A 188 -3.03 0.23 4.29
CA PHE A 188 -2.15 -0.77 3.69
C PHE A 188 -0.68 -0.42 3.94
N ASP A 189 -0.32 0.84 3.77
CA ASP A 189 1.06 1.30 3.82
C ASP A 189 1.18 2.73 4.29
N GLY A 190 2.40 3.14 4.62
CA GLY A 190 2.74 4.49 4.97
C GLY A 190 4.25 4.72 4.89
N VAL A 191 4.65 5.97 4.96
CA VAL A 191 6.04 6.36 4.80
C VAL A 191 6.43 7.47 5.78
N TRP A 192 7.64 7.35 6.32
CA TRP A 192 8.25 8.39 7.14
C TRP A 192 8.94 9.41 6.24
N VAL A 193 8.51 10.67 6.33
CA VAL A 193 9.12 11.79 5.61
C VAL A 193 10.00 12.57 6.58
N GLU A 194 11.31 12.59 6.33
CA GLU A 194 12.27 13.25 7.19
C GLU A 194 11.95 14.75 7.38
N GLY A 195 11.91 15.21 8.62
CA GLY A 195 11.56 16.58 8.99
C GLY A 195 10.06 16.89 8.99
N HIS A 196 9.20 15.98 8.50
CA HIS A 196 7.75 16.20 8.39
C HIS A 196 6.93 15.22 9.22
N GLY A 197 7.28 13.93 9.28
CA GLY A 197 6.56 12.91 10.03
C GLY A 197 6.03 11.78 9.17
N TYR A 198 5.04 11.05 9.65
CA TYR A 198 4.51 9.86 9.01
C TYR A 198 3.22 10.13 8.24
N PHE A 199 3.18 9.69 7.00
CA PHE A 199 2.00 9.76 6.14
C PHE A 199 1.56 8.34 5.79
N PHE A 200 0.27 8.08 5.82
CA PHE A 200 -0.28 6.75 5.56
C PHE A 200 -1.56 6.81 4.73
N THR A 201 -1.80 5.76 3.96
CA THR A 201 -3.01 5.59 3.17
C THR A 201 -4.09 4.89 4.00
N ASP A 202 -5.36 5.22 3.81
CA ASP A 202 -6.48 4.45 4.37
C ASP A 202 -7.60 4.27 3.35
N ASN A 203 -8.12 3.05 3.31
CA ASN A 203 -9.19 2.66 2.40
C ASN A 203 -10.56 2.88 3.04
N GLY A 204 -11.39 3.71 2.43
CA GLY A 204 -12.76 3.96 2.82
C GLY A 204 -13.64 2.71 2.84
N ARG A 205 -14.79 2.78 3.49
CA ARG A 205 -15.73 1.68 3.58
C ARG A 205 -16.46 1.40 2.27
N ASP A 206 -16.90 0.17 2.10
CA ASP A 206 -17.57 -0.28 0.87
C ASP A 206 -19.05 0.06 0.82
N TRP A 207 -19.61 0.26 -0.38
CA TRP A 207 -21.03 0.30 -0.71
C TRP A 207 -21.78 1.60 -0.38
N ASP A 208 -21.14 2.62 0.13
CA ASP A 208 -21.79 3.88 0.52
C ASP A 208 -21.81 4.95 -0.60
N GLY A 209 -21.88 4.52 -1.87
CA GLY A 209 -21.93 5.43 -3.01
C GLY A 209 -20.60 6.13 -3.28
N ASP A 210 -20.63 7.44 -3.39
CA ASP A 210 -19.42 8.25 -3.64
C ASP A 210 -18.72 8.67 -2.33
N HIS A 211 -18.91 7.91 -1.26
CA HIS A 211 -18.38 8.26 0.06
C HIS A 211 -18.16 7.01 0.94
N PRO A 212 -17.18 7.01 1.89
CA PRO A 212 -16.12 8.01 2.03
C PRO A 212 -15.07 7.88 0.92
N PRO A 213 -14.28 8.92 0.67
CA PRO A 213 -13.14 8.84 -0.25
C PRO A 213 -12.04 7.92 0.28
N GLU A 214 -11.10 7.57 -0.57
CA GLU A 214 -9.80 7.06 -0.15
C GLU A 214 -8.98 8.22 0.44
N GLU A 215 -8.11 7.93 1.41
CA GLU A 215 -7.47 8.95 2.23
C GLU A 215 -5.95 8.84 2.26
N LEU A 216 -5.31 10.02 2.24
CA LEU A 216 -3.96 10.23 2.76
C LEU A 216 -4.08 10.90 4.12
N ASN A 217 -3.53 10.29 5.13
CA ASN A 217 -3.55 10.77 6.49
C ASN A 217 -2.14 11.15 6.97
N PHE A 218 -2.08 12.11 7.90
CA PHE A 218 -0.87 12.49 8.62
C PHE A 218 -0.97 12.01 10.06
N LEU A 219 -0.02 11.19 10.51
CA LEU A 219 -0.04 10.59 11.83
C LEU A 219 0.12 11.63 12.95
N GLN A 220 -0.86 11.68 13.82
CA GLN A 220 -0.83 12.36 15.09
C GLN A 220 -1.02 11.32 16.20
N PRO A 221 -0.01 11.02 17.01
CA PRO A 221 -0.10 10.01 18.05
C PRO A 221 -1.22 10.31 19.07
N GLY A 222 -2.03 9.30 19.37
CA GLY A 222 -3.18 9.39 20.28
C GLY A 222 -4.49 9.80 19.63
N GLU A 223 -4.48 10.15 18.34
CA GLU A 223 -5.66 10.65 17.63
C GLU A 223 -6.48 9.53 16.98
N ARG A 224 -7.72 9.87 16.59
CA ARG A 224 -8.65 9.00 15.83
C ARG A 224 -8.85 9.55 14.42
N TYR A 225 -9.08 8.62 13.44
CA TYR A 225 -9.17 8.92 12.02
C TYR A 225 -10.55 8.64 11.38
N GLY A 226 -11.60 8.54 12.19
CA GLY A 226 -13.00 8.58 11.75
C GLY A 226 -13.70 7.25 11.73
N TRP A 227 -13.11 6.19 11.20
CA TRP A 227 -13.77 4.88 11.15
C TRP A 227 -14.10 4.35 12.58
N PRO A 228 -15.25 3.69 12.81
CA PRO A 228 -16.35 3.33 11.90
C PRO A 228 -17.44 4.40 11.75
N ASP A 229 -17.26 5.58 12.36
CA ASP A 229 -18.29 6.62 12.48
C ASP A 229 -18.36 7.54 11.24
N ASP A 230 -17.35 7.46 10.35
CA ASP A 230 -17.32 8.13 9.06
C ASP A 230 -18.48 7.64 8.18
N ALA A 231 -19.30 8.55 7.73
CA ALA A 231 -20.49 8.27 6.91
C ALA A 231 -20.68 9.40 5.89
N PRO A 232 -21.48 9.17 4.83
CA PRO A 232 -21.75 10.22 3.84
C PRO A 232 -22.21 11.54 4.46
N GLU A 233 -22.99 11.46 5.54
CA GLU A 233 -23.51 12.63 6.26
C GLU A 233 -22.50 13.23 7.27
N THR A 234 -21.47 12.47 7.63
CA THR A 234 -20.48 12.83 8.64
C THR A 234 -19.09 12.35 8.22
N PRO A 235 -18.53 12.90 7.12
CA PRO A 235 -17.27 12.39 6.56
C PRO A 235 -16.07 12.53 7.49
N VAL A 236 -16.09 13.55 8.33
CA VAL A 236 -15.11 13.73 9.42
C VAL A 236 -15.91 13.85 10.72
N PRO A 237 -16.05 12.77 11.49
CA PRO A 237 -16.75 12.77 12.77
C PRO A 237 -16.11 13.75 13.77
N GLU A 238 -16.92 14.30 14.67
CA GLU A 238 -16.42 15.21 15.70
C GLU A 238 -15.36 14.53 16.58
N GLY A 239 -14.23 15.20 16.77
CA GLY A 239 -13.11 14.69 17.59
C GLY A 239 -12.22 13.70 16.84
N THR A 240 -12.29 13.66 15.52
CA THR A 240 -11.36 12.89 14.66
C THR A 240 -10.49 13.79 13.81
N GLN A 241 -9.36 13.28 13.34
CA GLN A 241 -8.47 13.99 12.46
C GLN A 241 -8.99 13.90 11.02
N PRO A 242 -9.06 15.02 10.28
CA PRO A 242 -9.37 14.98 8.86
C PRO A 242 -8.17 14.46 8.05
N PRO A 243 -8.41 13.80 6.90
CA PRO A 243 -7.35 13.47 5.97
C PRO A 243 -6.67 14.73 5.42
N VAL A 244 -5.39 14.62 5.09
CA VAL A 244 -4.64 15.71 4.43
C VAL A 244 -4.82 15.70 2.92
N GLY A 245 -5.28 14.58 2.36
CA GLY A 245 -5.63 14.44 0.96
C GLY A 245 -6.67 13.35 0.75
N THR A 246 -7.50 13.50 -0.28
CA THR A 246 -8.55 12.52 -0.62
C THR A 246 -8.63 12.35 -2.13
N TRP A 247 -9.08 11.17 -2.57
CA TRP A 247 -9.37 10.90 -3.98
C TRP A 247 -10.55 9.94 -4.16
N THR A 248 -10.71 9.45 -5.37
CA THR A 248 -11.89 8.69 -5.79
C THR A 248 -12.21 7.54 -4.84
N PRO A 249 -13.44 7.47 -4.29
CA PRO A 249 -13.88 6.39 -3.42
C PRO A 249 -13.79 5.00 -4.09
N HIS A 250 -13.62 3.96 -3.27
CA HIS A 250 -13.65 2.56 -3.67
C HIS A 250 -12.59 2.16 -4.70
N THR A 251 -11.48 2.88 -4.76
CA THR A 251 -10.38 2.58 -5.68
C THR A 251 -9.22 1.84 -5.04
N SER A 252 -9.24 1.70 -3.72
CA SER A 252 -8.25 0.96 -2.92
C SER A 252 -6.84 1.50 -3.09
N VAL A 253 -6.52 2.53 -2.33
CA VAL A 253 -5.15 3.06 -2.22
C VAL A 253 -4.31 2.15 -1.35
N ASN A 254 -3.05 1.91 -1.74
CA ASN A 254 -2.23 0.91 -1.07
C ASN A 254 -0.80 1.39 -0.81
N GLY A 255 0.17 0.90 -1.60
CA GLY A 255 1.58 1.24 -1.40
C GLY A 255 1.83 2.74 -1.58
N ILE A 256 2.71 3.29 -0.77
CA ILE A 256 3.09 4.70 -0.80
C ILE A 256 4.58 4.84 -0.47
N ASP A 257 5.28 5.72 -1.19
CA ASP A 257 6.67 6.04 -0.86
C ASP A 257 6.98 7.51 -1.18
N VAL A 258 8.01 8.04 -0.52
CA VAL A 258 8.47 9.41 -0.72
C VAL A 258 9.49 9.49 -1.86
N ARG A 259 9.24 10.38 -2.80
CA ARG A 259 10.17 10.64 -3.91
C ARG A 259 11.51 11.14 -3.38
N PRO A 260 12.63 10.44 -3.65
CA PRO A 260 13.98 10.95 -3.34
C PRO A 260 14.23 12.29 -4.06
N VAL A 261 14.89 13.21 -3.39
CA VAL A 261 15.17 14.56 -3.94
C VAL A 261 15.90 14.51 -5.28
N HIS A 262 16.79 13.54 -5.46
CA HIS A 262 17.59 13.35 -6.68
C HIS A 262 16.86 12.54 -7.77
N SER A 263 15.67 12.00 -7.48
CA SER A 263 14.88 11.28 -8.49
C SER A 263 14.56 12.18 -9.68
N SER A 264 14.67 11.62 -10.87
CA SER A 264 14.30 12.28 -12.13
C SER A 264 12.78 12.36 -12.34
N LEU A 265 11.99 11.63 -11.56
CA LEU A 265 10.53 11.73 -11.60
C LEU A 265 10.05 13.11 -11.13
N PRO A 266 8.90 13.60 -11.62
CA PRO A 266 8.42 14.93 -11.29
C PRO A 266 8.07 15.06 -9.81
N GLY A 267 8.37 16.21 -9.21
CA GLY A 267 8.06 16.49 -7.80
C GLY A 267 8.46 17.88 -7.38
N LEU A 268 8.06 18.24 -6.18
CA LEU A 268 8.39 19.53 -5.57
C LEU A 268 9.87 19.65 -5.28
N ALA A 269 10.37 20.88 -5.33
CA ALA A 269 11.65 21.21 -4.74
C ALA A 269 11.57 21.14 -3.19
N PRO A 270 12.65 20.75 -2.47
CA PRO A 270 12.62 20.62 -1.01
C PRO A 270 12.19 21.88 -0.24
N THR A 271 12.32 23.05 -0.86
CA THR A 271 11.89 24.34 -0.29
C THR A 271 10.39 24.60 -0.45
N GLU A 272 9.70 23.81 -1.27
CA GLU A 272 8.26 23.94 -1.54
C GLU A 272 7.43 22.87 -0.84
N GLY A 273 8.09 21.79 -0.41
CA GLY A 273 7.47 20.62 0.21
C GLY A 273 8.13 19.33 -0.22
N PHE A 274 7.36 18.27 -0.30
CA PHE A 274 7.81 16.96 -0.77
C PHE A 274 6.75 16.30 -1.65
N THR A 275 7.13 15.25 -2.35
CA THR A 275 6.21 14.51 -3.22
C THR A 275 6.18 13.04 -2.81
N LEU A 276 4.98 12.51 -2.69
CA LEU A 276 4.71 11.09 -2.50
C LEU A 276 4.20 10.49 -3.81
N TYR A 277 4.43 9.21 -3.98
CA TYR A 277 3.78 8.40 -5.00
C TYR A 277 2.99 7.29 -4.33
N ALA A 278 1.78 7.01 -4.83
CA ALA A 278 0.92 5.99 -4.26
C ALA A 278 0.28 5.14 -5.35
N THR A 279 0.12 3.85 -5.07
CA THR A 279 -0.61 2.92 -5.93
C THR A 279 -2.09 2.92 -5.61
N VAL A 280 -2.91 2.82 -6.64
CA VAL A 280 -4.36 2.68 -6.57
C VAL A 280 -4.74 1.39 -7.29
N TYR A 281 -5.08 0.38 -6.51
CA TYR A 281 -5.32 -0.99 -6.96
C TYR A 281 -6.43 -1.11 -8.00
N GLY A 282 -7.52 -0.39 -7.77
CA GLY A 282 -8.70 -0.38 -8.63
C GLY A 282 -9.95 -0.91 -7.96
N SER A 283 -11.09 -0.41 -8.43
CA SER A 283 -12.40 -0.71 -7.87
C SER A 283 -12.89 -2.11 -8.22
N TRP A 284 -13.47 -2.81 -7.25
CA TRP A 284 -14.16 -4.08 -7.44
C TRP A 284 -15.69 -3.95 -7.31
N ASN A 285 -16.17 -2.91 -6.63
CA ASN A 285 -17.58 -2.68 -6.27
C ASN A 285 -18.24 -1.53 -7.05
N THR A 286 -17.62 -1.03 -8.11
CA THR A 286 -18.16 0.02 -8.99
C THR A 286 -18.62 -0.55 -10.34
N VAL A 287 -19.65 0.05 -10.94
CA VAL A 287 -20.16 -0.35 -12.27
C VAL A 287 -19.13 -0.01 -13.37
N VAL A 288 -18.43 1.10 -13.23
CA VAL A 288 -17.36 1.52 -14.13
C VAL A 288 -16.05 1.32 -13.38
N PRO A 289 -15.11 0.50 -13.88
CA PRO A 289 -13.80 0.35 -13.26
C PRO A 289 -13.10 1.71 -13.10
N GLN A 290 -12.55 1.94 -11.92
CA GLN A 290 -11.82 3.15 -11.55
C GLN A 290 -10.52 2.75 -10.86
N GLY A 291 -9.58 3.67 -10.71
CA GLY A 291 -8.25 3.38 -10.19
C GLY A 291 -7.38 2.70 -11.25
N HIS A 292 -6.63 1.66 -10.85
CA HIS A 292 -5.63 1.00 -11.70
C HIS A 292 -4.53 1.96 -12.13
N GLU A 293 -4.06 2.76 -11.20
CA GLU A 293 -3.21 3.92 -11.48
C GLU A 293 -2.15 4.14 -10.40
N ILE A 294 -1.20 5.00 -10.72
CA ILE A 294 -0.24 5.53 -9.76
C ILE A 294 -0.48 7.03 -9.67
N LEU A 295 -0.62 7.51 -8.44
CA LEU A 295 -0.79 8.92 -8.14
C LEU A 295 0.55 9.56 -7.80
N ARG A 296 0.72 10.81 -8.19
CA ARG A 296 1.68 11.76 -7.67
C ARG A 296 0.94 12.69 -6.71
N ILE A 297 1.47 12.85 -5.52
CA ILE A 297 0.88 13.64 -4.44
C ILE A 297 1.91 14.67 -3.99
N ASP A 298 1.75 15.91 -4.40
CA ASP A 298 2.58 17.02 -3.96
C ASP A 298 2.05 17.56 -2.63
N VAL A 299 2.86 17.47 -1.58
CA VAL A 299 2.51 17.84 -0.21
C VAL A 299 3.25 19.10 0.18
N ARG A 300 2.53 20.09 0.71
CA ARG A 300 3.06 21.36 1.21
C ARG A 300 2.61 21.59 2.64
N GLU A 301 3.42 22.29 3.43
CA GLU A 301 2.98 22.74 4.74
C GLU A 301 1.72 23.61 4.60
N GLY A 302 0.75 23.33 5.44
CA GLY A 302 -0.51 24.05 5.49
C GLY A 302 -0.41 25.36 6.26
N GLY A 303 -1.48 26.12 6.21
CA GLY A 303 -1.64 27.31 7.01
C GLY A 303 -2.19 27.02 8.42
N SER A 304 -2.59 28.08 9.12
CA SER A 304 -3.14 28.00 10.47
C SER A 304 -4.30 26.99 10.56
N GLY A 305 -4.12 25.92 11.32
CA GLY A 305 -5.14 24.89 11.62
C GLY A 305 -5.17 23.71 10.65
N VAL A 306 -4.34 23.69 9.60
CA VAL A 306 -4.19 22.56 8.67
C VAL A 306 -2.70 22.22 8.56
N PRO A 307 -2.25 21.04 9.00
CA PRO A 307 -0.82 20.74 9.00
C PRO A 307 -0.23 20.66 7.59
N TYR A 308 -0.95 20.07 6.65
CA TYR A 308 -0.51 19.89 5.26
C TYR A 308 -1.67 20.10 4.29
N THR A 309 -1.31 20.48 3.07
CA THR A 309 -2.21 20.53 1.90
C THR A 309 -1.62 19.70 0.78
N THR A 310 -2.47 19.10 -0.06
CA THR A 310 -2.04 18.20 -1.13
C THR A 310 -2.58 18.64 -2.48
N ASP A 311 -1.78 18.38 -3.53
CA ASP A 311 -2.19 18.42 -4.92
C ASP A 311 -1.99 17.01 -5.50
N ILE A 312 -3.09 16.33 -5.82
CA ILE A 312 -3.10 14.92 -6.20
C ILE A 312 -3.39 14.82 -7.69
N THR A 313 -2.45 14.23 -8.43
CA THR A 313 -2.55 14.05 -9.88
C THR A 313 -2.27 12.61 -10.28
N ARG A 314 -2.93 12.15 -11.34
CA ARG A 314 -2.65 10.84 -11.92
C ARG A 314 -1.33 10.90 -12.68
N PHE A 315 -0.41 10.01 -12.32
CA PHE A 315 0.92 9.93 -12.93
C PHE A 315 1.01 8.80 -13.96
N ALA A 316 0.51 7.61 -13.60
CA ALA A 316 0.41 6.47 -14.53
C ALA A 316 -0.99 5.86 -14.47
N TRP A 317 -1.42 5.19 -15.55
CA TRP A 317 -2.74 4.56 -15.66
C TRP A 317 -2.67 3.29 -16.49
N ASP A 318 -3.76 2.51 -16.51
CA ASP A 318 -3.77 1.14 -17.05
C ASP A 318 -2.68 0.27 -16.39
N ALA A 319 -2.32 0.60 -15.13
CA ALA A 319 -1.22 0.00 -14.39
C ALA A 319 -1.52 -1.41 -13.84
N GLY A 320 -2.63 -2.02 -14.26
CA GLY A 320 -3.09 -3.31 -13.76
C GLY A 320 -3.71 -3.21 -12.38
N THR A 321 -3.24 -4.03 -11.48
CA THR A 321 -3.64 -4.03 -10.07
C THR A 321 -2.43 -3.68 -9.19
N PRO A 322 -1.91 -2.44 -9.29
CA PRO A 322 -0.70 -2.06 -8.58
C PRO A 322 -0.95 -2.08 -7.07
N LEU A 323 -0.09 -2.75 -6.32
CA LEU A 323 -0.27 -2.92 -4.88
C LEU A 323 0.93 -2.38 -4.11
N PRO A 324 2.11 -3.03 -3.98
CA PRO A 324 3.25 -2.41 -3.35
C PRO A 324 4.00 -1.50 -4.34
N LEU A 325 4.66 -0.50 -3.78
CA LEU A 325 5.47 0.47 -4.50
C LEU A 325 6.68 0.84 -3.65
N VAL A 326 7.83 1.13 -4.28
CA VAL A 326 9.04 1.56 -3.60
C VAL A 326 9.95 2.32 -4.55
N PHE A 327 10.61 3.37 -4.06
CA PHE A 327 11.73 3.97 -4.76
C PHE A 327 13.02 3.18 -4.56
N HIS A 328 13.74 2.98 -5.64
CA HIS A 328 15.12 2.51 -5.58
C HIS A 328 16.05 3.66 -5.12
N PRO A 329 17.20 3.36 -4.47
CA PRO A 329 18.16 4.39 -4.07
C PRO A 329 18.66 5.31 -5.19
N ASP A 330 18.62 4.90 -6.47
CA ASP A 330 18.95 5.75 -7.63
C ASP A 330 17.84 6.73 -8.04
N GLY A 331 16.65 6.61 -7.44
CA GLY A 331 15.49 7.45 -7.70
C GLY A 331 14.50 6.90 -8.73
N THR A 332 14.68 5.67 -9.23
CA THR A 332 13.71 4.95 -10.07
C THR A 332 12.54 4.45 -9.23
N LEU A 333 11.33 4.58 -9.72
CA LEU A 333 10.12 4.08 -9.05
C LEU A 333 9.78 2.68 -9.52
N TYR A 334 9.65 1.75 -8.58
CA TYR A 334 9.19 0.39 -8.84
C TYR A 334 7.81 0.16 -8.22
N TYR A 335 6.97 -0.57 -8.94
CA TYR A 335 5.71 -1.08 -8.39
C TYR A 335 5.44 -2.50 -8.86
N ALA A 336 4.70 -3.26 -8.07
CA ALA A 336 4.29 -4.59 -8.47
C ALA A 336 2.76 -4.71 -8.55
N THR A 337 2.28 -5.52 -9.51
CA THR A 337 0.86 -5.87 -9.64
C THR A 337 0.52 -7.09 -8.81
N PHE A 338 -0.61 -7.06 -8.12
CA PHE A 338 -1.15 -8.20 -7.40
C PHE A 338 -2.12 -8.98 -8.30
N GLY A 339 -2.03 -10.31 -8.28
CA GLY A 339 -2.82 -11.17 -9.18
C GLY A 339 -2.09 -11.48 -10.49
N ASN A 340 -2.62 -12.45 -11.26
CA ASN A 340 -2.02 -12.97 -12.50
C ASN A 340 -0.55 -13.39 -12.39
N GLY A 341 -0.14 -13.85 -11.20
CA GLY A 341 1.23 -14.25 -10.89
C GLY A 341 2.16 -13.11 -10.52
N GLY A 342 1.68 -11.86 -10.47
CA GLY A 342 2.47 -10.69 -10.07
C GLY A 342 3.55 -10.29 -11.08
N SER A 343 3.65 -9.01 -11.38
CA SER A 343 4.68 -8.45 -12.26
C SER A 343 5.28 -7.20 -11.61
N LEU A 344 6.58 -7.00 -11.79
CA LEU A 344 7.31 -5.83 -11.36
C LEU A 344 7.54 -4.90 -12.55
N TYR A 345 7.26 -3.63 -12.36
CA TYR A 345 7.49 -2.58 -13.34
C TYR A 345 8.39 -1.49 -12.74
N ALA A 346 9.20 -0.87 -13.60
CA ALA A 346 9.97 0.33 -13.30
C ALA A 346 9.43 1.51 -14.09
N ILE A 347 9.42 2.69 -13.49
CA ILE A 347 9.09 3.96 -14.16
C ILE A 347 10.33 4.84 -14.12
N GLU A 348 10.77 5.25 -15.30
CA GLU A 348 11.99 6.04 -15.51
C GLU A 348 11.79 7.05 -16.65
N PRO A 349 12.66 8.07 -16.80
CA PRO A 349 12.62 8.96 -17.95
C PRO A 349 12.78 8.20 -19.26
N GLU A 350 12.04 8.63 -20.30
CA GLU A 350 12.26 8.12 -21.66
C GLU A 350 13.73 8.31 -22.06
N LYS A 351 14.32 7.26 -22.62
CA LYS A 351 15.68 7.35 -23.18
C LYS A 351 15.64 8.22 -24.44
N GLU A 352 16.43 9.30 -24.46
CA GLU A 352 16.58 10.08 -25.68
C GLU A 352 16.92 9.15 -26.85
N ALA A 353 16.14 9.26 -27.94
CA ALA A 353 16.43 8.51 -29.16
C ALA A 353 17.83 8.93 -29.66
N GLN A 354 18.80 8.01 -29.60
CA GLN A 354 20.16 8.23 -30.08
C GLN A 354 20.21 8.31 -31.61
#